data_673322d5032eb6b0b5c866a9b09dbc56
#
_entry.id   673322d5032eb6b0b5c866a9b09dbc56
#
_cell.length_a   1.000
_cell.length_b   1.000
_cell.length_c   1.000
_cell.angle_alpha   90.00
_cell.angle_beta   90.00
_cell.angle_gamma   90.00
#
_symmetry.space_group_name_H-M   'P 1'
#
loop_
_entity.id
_entity.type
_entity.pdbx_description
1 polymer ?
#
loop_
_entity_poly.entity_id
_entity_poly.type
_entity_poly.pdbx_seq_one_letter_code
_entity_poly.pdbx_strand_id
1 'polypeptide(L)'
;IDIADPSYSTEVRNQITEYNGGSEEFDGDVITLRLYDFLGYGYVAMSADNVKVGSDPASEQSKNLRKAIATILAVYRDEGIDSYYGDSASVINYPISNTSWAAPQVTDDGYQIAYSTDVDGNPIYTDSMSTEEKYEAAAQAALGFFEAAGYTVENGKLTAAPEGAKLGYQV
;
A
#
# COMPACT_ATOMS: atom_id res chain seq x y z
N ILE A 1 15.79 13.25 30.31
CA ILE A 1 16.33 12.80 28.99
C ILE A 1 16.54 14.04 28.16
N ASP A 2 17.77 14.25 27.73
CA ASP A 2 18.13 15.47 26.97
C ASP A 2 17.99 15.26 25.45
N ILE A 3 18.12 14.03 24.96
CA ILE A 3 17.96 13.64 23.56
C ILE A 3 17.25 12.28 23.49
N ALA A 4 16.31 12.14 22.58
CA ALA A 4 15.61 10.89 22.28
C ALA A 4 15.42 10.75 20.76
N ASP A 5 15.33 9.51 20.29
CA ASP A 5 15.03 9.17 18.90
C ASP A 5 13.77 8.27 18.87
N PRO A 6 12.57 8.83 19.07
CA PRO A 6 11.33 8.08 19.01
C PRO A 6 10.97 7.76 17.55
N SER A 7 10.22 6.67 17.35
CA SER A 7 9.56 6.46 16.06
C SER A 7 8.61 7.64 15.79
N TYR A 8 8.80 8.32 14.68
CA TYR A 8 7.97 9.46 14.32
C TYR A 8 6.62 8.99 13.79
N SER A 9 5.55 9.48 14.39
CA SER A 9 4.17 9.22 13.99
C SER A 9 3.34 10.49 14.25
N THR A 10 2.14 10.56 13.66
CA THR A 10 1.19 11.64 13.91
C THR A 10 0.89 11.80 15.41
N GLU A 11 0.80 10.70 16.15
CA GLU A 11 0.59 10.73 17.60
C GLU A 11 1.76 11.39 18.34
N VAL A 12 3.00 11.00 18.02
CA VAL A 12 4.21 11.60 18.64
C VAL A 12 4.30 13.09 18.30
N ARG A 13 4.00 13.47 17.04
CA ARG A 13 3.95 14.87 16.64
C ARG A 13 2.94 15.67 17.46
N ASN A 14 1.73 15.16 17.62
CA ASN A 14 0.67 15.80 18.39
C ASN A 14 1.07 15.99 19.87
N GLN A 15 1.71 14.99 20.46
CA GLN A 15 2.23 15.09 21.84
C GLN A 15 3.30 16.18 21.95
N ILE A 16 4.24 16.28 21.00
CA ILE A 16 5.27 17.33 20.98
C ILE A 16 4.62 18.71 20.84
N THR A 17 3.65 18.85 19.93
CA THR A 17 2.87 20.07 19.75
C THR A 17 2.19 20.51 21.05
N GLU A 18 1.56 19.56 21.78
CA GLU A 18 0.92 19.83 23.06
C GLU A 18 1.94 20.32 24.10
N TYR A 19 3.08 19.64 24.24
CA TYR A 19 4.16 20.07 25.16
C TYR A 19 4.73 21.44 24.81
N ASN A 20 4.74 21.82 23.54
CA ASN A 20 5.17 23.13 23.05
C ASN A 20 4.04 24.19 23.10
N GLY A 21 2.97 23.96 23.87
CA GLY A 21 1.88 24.93 24.05
C GLY A 21 0.98 25.10 22.81
N GLY A 22 0.90 24.09 21.94
CA GLY A 22 0.11 24.12 20.71
C GLY A 22 0.87 24.62 19.47
N SER A 23 2.17 24.88 19.58
CA SER A 23 3.00 25.25 18.44
C SER A 23 3.30 24.02 17.57
N GLU A 24 3.01 24.12 16.28
CA GLU A 24 3.38 23.11 15.28
C GLU A 24 4.81 23.25 14.75
N GLU A 25 5.53 24.28 15.23
CA GLU A 25 6.92 24.50 14.84
C GLU A 25 7.84 23.44 15.47
N PHE A 26 8.84 23.01 14.72
CA PHE A 26 9.82 22.03 15.20
C PHE A 26 10.79 22.58 16.24
N ASP A 27 10.96 23.89 16.30
CA ASP A 27 11.78 24.61 17.28
C ASP A 27 10.94 25.17 18.44
N GLY A 28 10.31 24.29 19.22
CA GLY A 28 9.54 24.72 20.39
C GLY A 28 10.37 25.01 21.62
N ASP A 29 9.82 25.76 22.55
CA ASP A 29 10.51 26.18 23.79
C ASP A 29 10.79 25.01 24.74
N VAL A 30 10.00 23.94 24.68
CA VAL A 30 10.12 22.76 25.56
C VAL A 30 10.81 21.60 24.84
N ILE A 31 10.38 21.32 23.62
CA ILE A 31 10.92 20.23 22.78
C ILE A 31 11.30 20.79 21.42
N THR A 32 12.56 20.60 21.07
CA THR A 32 13.04 20.83 19.70
C THR A 32 13.05 19.53 18.95
N LEU A 33 12.36 19.46 17.81
CA LEU A 33 12.33 18.29 16.90
C LEU A 33 13.22 18.58 15.69
N ARG A 34 13.97 17.56 15.26
CA ARG A 34 14.68 17.57 13.99
C ARG A 34 14.28 16.33 13.18
N LEU A 35 13.82 16.54 11.96
CA LEU A 35 13.51 15.48 11.03
C LEU A 35 14.67 15.28 10.06
N TYR A 36 14.96 14.05 9.75
CA TYR A 36 15.97 13.65 8.77
C TYR A 36 15.34 12.64 7.81
N ASP A 37 15.73 12.73 6.55
CA ASP A 37 15.31 11.73 5.56
C ASP A 37 15.79 10.34 5.97
N PHE A 38 14.86 9.40 5.98
CA PHE A 38 15.15 8.01 6.27
C PHE A 38 15.25 7.22 4.97
N LEU A 39 16.43 6.65 4.70
CA LEU A 39 16.68 5.81 3.54
C LEU A 39 16.14 4.38 3.78
N GLY A 40 14.84 4.27 3.95
CA GLY A 40 14.15 3.00 4.19
C GLY A 40 12.74 3.03 3.62
N TYR A 41 12.07 1.89 3.66
CA TYR A 41 10.66 1.77 3.29
C TYR A 41 9.98 0.64 4.07
N GLY A 42 8.67 0.80 4.28
CA GLY A 42 7.80 -0.25 4.79
C GLY A 42 7.15 -1.04 3.65
N TYR A 43 6.74 -2.26 3.95
CA TYR A 43 6.04 -3.10 2.98
C TYR A 43 5.08 -4.08 3.65
N VAL A 44 4.06 -4.51 2.90
CA VAL A 44 3.23 -5.65 3.25
C VAL A 44 3.70 -6.85 2.41
N ALA A 45 4.14 -7.92 3.08
CA ALA A 45 4.59 -9.14 2.43
C ALA A 45 3.49 -10.21 2.42
N MET A 46 3.34 -10.91 1.30
CA MET A 46 2.49 -12.09 1.20
C MET A 46 3.34 -13.34 1.08
N SER A 47 3.13 -14.31 2.01
CA SER A 47 3.77 -15.62 1.90
C SER A 47 3.22 -16.38 0.70
N ALA A 48 4.06 -16.64 -0.30
CA ALA A 48 3.65 -17.40 -1.49
C ALA A 48 3.24 -18.85 -1.15
N ASP A 49 3.76 -19.41 -0.07
CA ASP A 49 3.38 -20.75 0.38
C ASP A 49 1.99 -20.80 1.03
N ASN A 50 1.53 -19.67 1.58
CA ASN A 50 0.23 -19.58 2.24
C ASN A 50 -0.85 -18.95 1.35
N VAL A 51 -0.46 -18.08 0.41
CA VAL A 51 -1.37 -17.36 -0.51
C VAL A 51 -1.17 -17.93 -1.90
N LYS A 52 -1.80 -19.07 -2.14
CA LYS A 52 -1.70 -19.83 -3.40
C LYS A 52 -2.98 -20.59 -3.71
N VAL A 53 -3.09 -21.06 -4.93
CA VAL A 53 -4.12 -21.99 -5.42
C VAL A 53 -3.46 -23.35 -5.69
N GLY A 54 -4.05 -24.41 -5.17
CA GLY A 54 -3.48 -25.75 -5.29
C GLY A 54 -2.13 -25.90 -4.58
N SER A 55 -1.21 -26.65 -5.17
CA SER A 55 0.09 -26.95 -4.59
C SER A 55 1.25 -26.07 -5.12
N ASP A 56 1.05 -25.39 -6.24
CA ASP A 56 2.12 -24.61 -6.91
C ASP A 56 1.96 -23.09 -6.66
N PRO A 57 2.83 -22.47 -5.85
CA PRO A 57 2.83 -21.03 -5.63
C PRO A 57 3.27 -20.22 -6.86
N ALA A 58 3.91 -20.85 -7.84
CA ALA A 58 4.36 -20.19 -9.07
C ALA A 58 3.33 -20.25 -10.21
N SER A 59 2.23 -20.97 -10.04
CA SER A 59 1.16 -21.05 -11.04
C SER A 59 0.54 -19.68 -11.32
N GLU A 60 -0.01 -19.49 -12.52
CA GLU A 60 -0.69 -18.23 -12.88
C GLU A 60 -1.90 -17.97 -11.98
N GLN A 61 -2.64 -19.00 -11.58
CA GLN A 61 -3.73 -18.88 -10.62
C GLN A 61 -3.24 -18.35 -9.27
N SER A 62 -2.14 -18.90 -8.73
CA SER A 62 -1.54 -18.43 -7.48
C SER A 62 -1.02 -17.00 -7.58
N LYS A 63 -0.45 -16.61 -8.73
CA LYS A 63 0.00 -15.23 -8.98
C LYS A 63 -1.20 -14.28 -9.06
N ASN A 64 -2.27 -14.67 -9.75
CA ASN A 64 -3.48 -13.86 -9.86
C ASN A 64 -4.17 -13.67 -8.51
N LEU A 65 -4.22 -14.70 -7.66
CA LEU A 65 -4.70 -14.57 -6.29
C LEU A 65 -3.93 -13.48 -5.52
N ARG A 66 -2.61 -13.50 -5.57
CA ARG A 66 -1.78 -12.48 -4.91
C ARG A 66 -1.93 -11.10 -5.53
N LYS A 67 -2.07 -11.01 -6.86
CA LYS A 67 -2.34 -9.74 -7.55
C LYS A 67 -3.69 -9.15 -7.14
N ALA A 68 -4.74 -9.97 -7.02
CA ALA A 68 -6.05 -9.53 -6.55
C ALA A 68 -5.95 -8.85 -5.17
N ILE A 69 -5.30 -9.52 -4.21
CA ILE A 69 -5.09 -8.99 -2.86
C ILE A 69 -4.24 -7.73 -2.90
N ALA A 70 -3.14 -7.74 -3.69
CA ALA A 70 -2.24 -6.60 -3.81
C ALA A 70 -2.91 -5.38 -4.45
N THR A 71 -3.81 -5.55 -5.41
CA THR A 71 -4.56 -4.46 -6.04
C THR A 71 -5.46 -3.76 -5.02
N ILE A 72 -6.16 -4.51 -4.16
CA ILE A 72 -6.97 -3.93 -3.08
C ILE A 72 -6.09 -3.22 -2.07
N LEU A 73 -5.01 -3.83 -1.60
CA LEU A 73 -4.11 -3.18 -0.64
C LEU A 73 -3.47 -1.91 -1.23
N ALA A 74 -3.13 -1.94 -2.53
CA ALA A 74 -2.46 -0.83 -3.19
C ALA A 74 -3.31 0.43 -3.29
N VAL A 75 -4.62 0.32 -3.53
CA VAL A 75 -5.49 1.50 -3.65
C VAL A 75 -5.71 2.23 -2.31
N TYR A 76 -5.50 1.53 -1.17
CA TYR A 76 -5.63 2.11 0.17
C TYR A 76 -4.29 2.51 0.80
N ARG A 77 -3.17 2.45 0.04
CA ARG A 77 -1.84 2.76 0.61
C ARG A 77 -1.73 4.18 1.14
N ASP A 78 -2.29 5.15 0.42
CA ASP A 78 -2.26 6.56 0.83
C ASP A 78 -2.99 6.74 2.17
N GLU A 79 -4.20 6.22 2.30
CA GLU A 79 -4.98 6.26 3.56
C GLU A 79 -4.21 5.65 4.74
N GLY A 80 -3.54 4.50 4.51
CA GLY A 80 -2.75 3.84 5.54
C GLY A 80 -1.53 4.66 5.97
N ILE A 81 -0.87 5.31 5.03
CA ILE A 81 0.31 6.15 5.28
C ILE A 81 -0.10 7.45 5.96
N ASP A 82 -1.10 8.15 5.43
CA ASP A 82 -1.57 9.44 5.95
C ASP A 82 -2.09 9.31 7.37
N SER A 83 -2.80 8.23 7.68
CA SER A 83 -3.32 8.01 9.04
C SER A 83 -2.23 7.83 10.09
N TYR A 84 -1.07 7.26 9.73
CA TYR A 84 0.00 6.97 10.67
C TYR A 84 1.13 8.01 10.65
N TYR A 85 1.60 8.39 9.46
CA TYR A 85 2.76 9.26 9.27
C TYR A 85 2.41 10.69 8.83
N GLY A 86 1.18 10.94 8.37
CA GLY A 86 0.82 12.21 7.74
C GLY A 86 1.76 12.53 6.57
N ASP A 87 2.17 13.77 6.47
CA ASP A 87 3.08 14.25 5.39
C ASP A 87 4.53 13.75 5.50
N SER A 88 4.86 12.95 6.53
CA SER A 88 6.23 12.50 6.77
C SER A 88 6.63 11.25 6.00
N ALA A 89 5.71 10.64 5.27
CA ALA A 89 5.95 9.51 4.41
C ALA A 89 5.13 9.60 3.12
N SER A 90 5.51 8.85 2.12
CA SER A 90 4.79 8.77 0.86
C SER A 90 4.78 7.35 0.29
N VAL A 91 3.78 7.05 -0.52
CA VAL A 91 3.72 5.78 -1.24
C VAL A 91 4.83 5.69 -2.27
N ILE A 92 5.49 4.54 -2.31
CA ILE A 92 6.48 4.19 -3.34
C ILE A 92 5.93 3.09 -4.25
N ASN A 93 6.37 3.06 -5.51
CA ASN A 93 5.94 2.09 -6.52
C ASN A 93 7.03 1.05 -6.85
N TYR A 94 8.21 1.19 -6.28
CA TYR A 94 9.35 0.29 -6.45
C TYR A 94 9.92 -0.06 -5.08
N PRO A 95 10.55 -1.22 -4.89
CA PRO A 95 11.08 -1.65 -3.60
C PRO A 95 12.41 -0.94 -3.26
N ILE A 96 12.40 0.37 -3.30
CA ILE A 96 13.51 1.26 -2.96
C ILE A 96 12.95 2.56 -2.41
N SER A 97 13.59 3.13 -1.38
CA SER A 97 13.17 4.42 -0.82
C SER A 97 13.22 5.52 -1.89
N ASN A 98 12.17 6.34 -1.97
CA ASN A 98 12.11 7.49 -2.87
C ASN A 98 13.13 8.60 -2.55
N THR A 99 13.75 8.57 -1.36
CA THR A 99 14.87 9.43 -1.00
C THR A 99 16.21 8.96 -1.57
N SER A 100 16.25 7.76 -2.15
CA SER A 100 17.44 7.26 -2.85
C SER A 100 17.61 7.92 -4.21
N TRP A 101 18.83 8.33 -4.54
CA TRP A 101 19.16 8.85 -5.88
C TRP A 101 18.94 7.83 -7.01
N ALA A 102 18.89 6.53 -6.69
CA ALA A 102 18.67 5.44 -7.64
C ALA A 102 17.18 5.06 -7.77
N ALA A 103 16.28 5.71 -7.02
CA ALA A 103 14.86 5.41 -7.09
C ALA A 103 14.27 5.91 -8.42
N PRO A 104 13.48 5.07 -9.14
CA PRO A 104 12.77 5.51 -10.32
C PRO A 104 11.87 6.70 -10.01
N GLN A 105 11.86 7.69 -10.90
CA GLN A 105 11.08 8.91 -10.76
C GLN A 105 9.87 8.87 -11.69
N VAL A 106 8.82 9.60 -11.33
CA VAL A 106 7.57 9.68 -12.11
C VAL A 106 7.82 10.19 -13.54
N THR A 107 8.90 10.95 -13.73
CA THR A 107 9.32 11.52 -15.02
C THR A 107 10.19 10.56 -15.85
N ASP A 108 10.58 9.41 -15.32
CA ASP A 108 11.43 8.48 -16.02
C ASP A 108 10.63 7.69 -17.07
N ASP A 109 11.25 7.44 -18.22
CA ASP A 109 10.66 6.61 -19.26
C ASP A 109 10.38 5.19 -18.72
N GLY A 110 9.13 4.74 -18.89
CA GLY A 110 8.72 3.42 -18.44
C GLY A 110 8.40 3.33 -16.93
N TYR A 111 8.30 4.48 -16.22
CA TYR A 111 7.80 4.48 -14.85
C TYR A 111 6.39 3.88 -14.78
N GLN A 112 6.16 3.00 -13.83
CA GLN A 112 4.89 2.34 -13.64
C GLN A 112 4.40 2.50 -12.20
N ILE A 113 3.12 2.81 -12.06
CA ILE A 113 2.44 2.74 -10.77
C ILE A 113 2.15 1.27 -10.47
N ALA A 114 2.58 0.79 -9.32
CA ALA A 114 2.41 -0.60 -8.92
C ALA A 114 0.92 -0.96 -8.78
N TYR A 115 0.53 -2.11 -9.32
CA TYR A 115 -0.85 -2.64 -9.26
C TYR A 115 -1.90 -1.70 -9.88
N SER A 116 -1.56 -1.04 -10.96
CA SER A 116 -2.42 -0.10 -11.69
C SER A 116 -3.04 -0.67 -12.96
N THR A 117 -2.86 -1.97 -13.22
CA THR A 117 -3.44 -2.66 -14.38
C THR A 117 -4.33 -3.82 -13.96
N ASP A 118 -5.39 -4.07 -14.75
CA ASP A 118 -6.29 -5.21 -14.59
C ASP A 118 -5.66 -6.54 -15.09
N VAL A 119 -6.44 -7.61 -15.08
CA VAL A 119 -5.99 -8.95 -15.48
C VAL A 119 -5.60 -9.03 -16.97
N ASP A 120 -6.16 -8.18 -17.80
CA ASP A 120 -5.88 -8.08 -19.25
C ASP A 120 -4.75 -7.08 -19.57
N GLY A 121 -4.22 -6.40 -18.54
CA GLY A 121 -3.14 -5.41 -18.68
C GLY A 121 -3.62 -4.00 -19.00
N ASN A 122 -4.93 -3.72 -18.94
CA ASN A 122 -5.44 -2.38 -19.15
C ASN A 122 -5.28 -1.53 -17.88
N PRO A 123 -5.09 -0.20 -18.01
CA PRO A 123 -5.06 0.70 -16.87
C PRO A 123 -6.37 0.64 -16.06
N ILE A 124 -6.27 0.51 -14.74
CA ILE A 124 -7.41 0.54 -13.81
C ILE A 124 -7.87 1.99 -13.58
N TYR A 125 -6.93 2.93 -13.54
CA TYR A 125 -7.17 4.30 -13.12
C TYR A 125 -7.01 5.29 -14.27
N THR A 126 -7.78 6.39 -14.20
CA THR A 126 -7.60 7.57 -15.05
C THR A 126 -7.40 8.81 -14.18
N ASP A 127 -6.84 9.87 -14.74
CA ASP A 127 -6.57 11.12 -14.01
C ASP A 127 -7.85 11.84 -13.54
N SER A 128 -8.99 11.52 -14.14
CA SER A 128 -10.29 12.14 -13.81
C SER A 128 -11.06 11.44 -12.70
N MET A 129 -10.62 10.27 -12.23
CA MET A 129 -11.33 9.52 -11.21
C MET A 129 -11.20 10.17 -9.84
N SER A 130 -12.33 10.25 -9.12
CA SER A 130 -12.35 10.54 -7.69
C SER A 130 -11.73 9.38 -6.88
N THR A 131 -11.48 9.60 -5.61
CA THR A 131 -10.96 8.56 -4.70
C THR A 131 -11.90 7.37 -4.62
N GLU A 132 -13.20 7.61 -4.48
CA GLU A 132 -14.24 6.58 -4.43
C GLU A 132 -14.30 5.77 -5.73
N GLU A 133 -14.22 6.45 -6.88
CA GLU A 133 -14.19 5.77 -8.18
C GLU A 133 -12.94 4.90 -8.33
N LYS A 134 -11.79 5.33 -7.81
CA LYS A 134 -10.57 4.49 -7.78
C LYS A 134 -10.74 3.26 -6.91
N TYR A 135 -11.39 3.37 -5.75
CA TYR A 135 -11.68 2.22 -4.89
C TYR A 135 -12.59 1.21 -5.57
N GLU A 136 -13.66 1.68 -6.23
CA GLU A 136 -14.56 0.82 -6.99
C GLU A 136 -13.85 0.16 -8.17
N ALA A 137 -13.05 0.90 -8.92
CA ALA A 137 -12.28 0.38 -10.05
C ALA A 137 -11.27 -0.69 -9.60
N ALA A 138 -10.56 -0.45 -8.49
CA ALA A 138 -9.63 -1.43 -7.91
C ALA A 138 -10.37 -2.70 -7.45
N ALA A 139 -11.55 -2.55 -6.84
CA ALA A 139 -12.38 -3.70 -6.44
C ALA A 139 -12.81 -4.53 -7.64
N GLN A 140 -13.25 -3.90 -8.72
CA GLN A 140 -13.62 -4.61 -9.96
C GLN A 140 -12.41 -5.31 -10.60
N ALA A 141 -11.26 -4.64 -10.68
CA ALA A 141 -10.04 -5.25 -11.20
C ALA A 141 -9.58 -6.45 -10.35
N ALA A 142 -9.68 -6.33 -9.02
CA ALA A 142 -9.37 -7.43 -8.11
C ALA A 142 -10.32 -8.63 -8.30
N LEU A 143 -11.62 -8.40 -8.54
CA LEU A 143 -12.55 -9.48 -8.85
C LEU A 143 -12.13 -10.22 -10.13
N GLY A 144 -11.72 -9.53 -11.18
CA GLY A 144 -11.17 -10.14 -12.40
C GLY A 144 -9.95 -11.02 -12.13
N PHE A 145 -9.02 -10.57 -11.28
CA PHE A 145 -7.89 -11.39 -10.85
C PHE A 145 -8.31 -12.59 -10.01
N PHE A 146 -9.33 -12.47 -9.14
CA PHE A 146 -9.88 -13.59 -8.39
C PHE A 146 -10.52 -14.62 -9.31
N GLU A 147 -11.30 -14.20 -10.32
CA GLU A 147 -11.88 -15.11 -11.33
C GLU A 147 -10.78 -15.83 -12.10
N ALA A 148 -9.72 -15.12 -12.53
CA ALA A 148 -8.56 -15.74 -13.19
C ALA A 148 -7.77 -16.68 -12.26
N ALA A 149 -7.86 -16.49 -10.94
CA ALA A 149 -7.33 -17.42 -9.94
C ALA A 149 -8.25 -18.64 -9.70
N GLY A 150 -9.45 -18.68 -10.28
CA GLY A 150 -10.40 -19.78 -10.16
C GLY A 150 -11.44 -19.61 -9.06
N TYR A 151 -11.57 -18.42 -8.48
CA TYR A 151 -12.65 -18.12 -7.54
C TYR A 151 -13.99 -17.95 -8.27
N THR A 152 -15.07 -18.26 -7.59
CA THR A 152 -16.42 -17.94 -8.07
C THR A 152 -16.82 -16.56 -7.56
N VAL A 153 -17.24 -15.70 -8.50
CA VAL A 153 -17.73 -14.34 -8.21
C VAL A 153 -19.21 -14.27 -8.59
N GLU A 154 -20.07 -13.89 -7.64
CA GLU A 154 -21.50 -13.70 -7.85
C GLU A 154 -21.94 -12.38 -7.23
N ASN A 155 -22.60 -11.54 -8.04
CA ASN A 155 -23.07 -10.22 -7.59
C ASN A 155 -21.96 -9.36 -6.94
N GLY A 156 -20.74 -9.39 -7.49
CA GLY A 156 -19.60 -8.61 -6.99
C GLY A 156 -18.98 -9.14 -5.69
N LYS A 157 -19.23 -10.41 -5.34
CA LYS A 157 -18.71 -11.05 -4.13
C LYS A 157 -18.09 -12.39 -4.43
N LEU A 158 -17.03 -12.73 -3.70
CA LEU A 158 -16.46 -14.09 -3.73
C LEU A 158 -17.38 -15.04 -2.99
N THR A 159 -17.87 -16.07 -3.67
CA THR A 159 -18.79 -17.08 -3.09
C THR A 159 -18.14 -18.43 -2.89
N ALA A 160 -17.10 -18.76 -3.67
CA ALA A 160 -16.33 -19.99 -3.50
C ALA A 160 -14.84 -19.77 -3.83
N ALA A 161 -13.98 -20.47 -3.10
CA ALA A 161 -12.56 -20.54 -3.40
C ALA A 161 -12.24 -21.82 -4.18
N PRO A 162 -11.26 -21.81 -5.09
CA PRO A 162 -10.78 -23.03 -5.73
C PRO A 162 -10.06 -23.94 -4.74
N GLU A 163 -9.88 -25.20 -5.11
CA GLU A 163 -9.16 -26.17 -4.27
C GLU A 163 -7.77 -25.67 -3.87
N GLY A 164 -7.45 -25.80 -2.60
CA GLY A 164 -6.18 -25.37 -2.03
C GLY A 164 -6.05 -23.87 -1.77
N ALA A 165 -7.11 -23.08 -1.99
CA ALA A 165 -7.19 -21.67 -1.63
C ALA A 165 -8.22 -21.42 -0.53
N LYS A 166 -8.28 -20.19 0.01
CA LYS A 166 -9.18 -19.77 1.09
C LYS A 166 -10.03 -18.58 0.66
N LEU A 167 -11.22 -18.42 1.23
CA LEU A 167 -12.05 -17.22 1.04
C LEU A 167 -11.58 -16.02 1.86
N GLY A 168 -10.73 -16.22 2.86
CA GLY A 168 -10.18 -15.15 3.69
C GLY A 168 -8.74 -15.44 4.09
N TYR A 169 -7.95 -14.38 4.18
CA TYR A 169 -6.56 -14.38 4.64
C TYR A 169 -6.43 -13.36 5.76
N GLN A 170 -5.58 -13.65 6.75
CA GLN A 170 -5.22 -12.71 7.80
C GLN A 170 -3.96 -11.94 7.39
N VAL A 171 -4.00 -10.63 7.62
CA VAL A 171 -2.87 -9.70 7.46
C VAL A 171 -2.29 -9.37 8.83
#